data_acc9d02a67120e2adb2faddf67958e22
#
_entry.id   acc9d02a67120e2adb2faddf67958e22
#
_cell.length_a   1.000
_cell.length_b   1.000
_cell.length_c   1.000
_cell.angle_alpha   90.00
_cell.angle_beta   90.00
_cell.angle_gamma   90.00
#
_symmetry.space_group_name_H-M   'P 1'
#
loop_
_entity.id
_entity.type
_entity.pdbx_description
1 polymer ?
#
loop_
_entity_poly.entity_id
_entity_poly.type
_entity_poly.pdbx_seq_one_letter_code
_entity_poly.pdbx_strand_id
1 'polypeptide(L)'
;MTRLQERYDQEVRPALMKEFGYQNPMQVPRLDKIVVNMGVGEAVQDGKKIDAAVNDLTSIAGQRPVVIRAKQSIATFKLRKNMPIGVKVTLRRQRMYEFLDRLITVALPRVRDFRGLSGRSFDGRGNYALGLREQLVFPEIDYDKVDAVRGMDIVIVTTAKTDAEAKALLRGFEMPFQN
;
A
#
# COMPACT_ATOMS: atom_id res chain seq x y z
N MET A 1 4.73 15.32 14.41
CA MET A 1 4.84 14.91 12.98
C MET A 1 5.47 13.54 12.93
N THR A 2 5.26 12.77 11.87
CA THR A 2 5.93 11.48 11.68
C THR A 2 7.30 11.69 11.05
N ARG A 3 8.26 10.78 11.28
CA ARG A 3 9.61 10.85 10.74
C ARG A 3 9.65 11.11 9.23
N LEU A 4 8.86 10.36 8.45
CA LEU A 4 8.80 10.55 6.98
C LEU A 4 8.14 11.86 6.56
N GLN A 5 7.21 12.39 7.33
CA GLN A 5 6.60 13.69 7.05
C GLN A 5 7.60 14.84 7.26
N GLU A 6 8.37 14.78 8.34
CA GLU A 6 9.45 15.74 8.61
C GLU A 6 10.53 15.67 7.52
N ARG A 7 10.91 14.46 7.12
CA ARG A 7 11.84 14.24 6.03
C ARG A 7 11.33 14.80 4.69
N TYR A 8 10.03 14.64 4.41
CA TYR A 8 9.43 15.23 3.22
C TYR A 8 9.60 16.75 3.20
N ASP A 9 9.28 17.42 4.30
CA ASP A 9 9.31 18.88 4.38
C ASP A 9 10.76 19.43 4.37
N GLN A 10 11.71 18.75 5.01
CA GLN A 10 13.08 19.23 5.18
C GLN A 10 14.01 18.86 4.02
N GLU A 11 13.87 17.67 3.45
CA GLU A 11 14.81 17.11 2.47
C GLU A 11 14.18 16.91 1.09
N VAL A 12 13.07 16.14 1.03
CA VAL A 12 12.51 15.66 -0.24
C VAL A 12 11.90 16.79 -1.05
N ARG A 13 11.12 17.65 -0.41
CA ARG A 13 10.45 18.77 -1.07
C ARG A 13 11.42 19.77 -1.68
N PRO A 14 12.49 20.26 -0.99
CA PRO A 14 13.50 21.13 -1.59
C PRO A 14 14.29 20.46 -2.71
N ALA A 15 14.60 19.15 -2.56
CA ALA A 15 15.31 18.41 -3.60
C ALA A 15 14.49 18.31 -4.89
N LEU A 16 13.20 17.95 -4.80
CA LEU A 16 12.28 17.88 -5.94
C LEU A 16 12.07 19.25 -6.61
N MET A 17 11.97 20.32 -5.81
CA MET A 17 11.88 21.69 -6.37
C MET A 17 13.09 22.02 -7.24
N LYS A 18 14.29 21.64 -6.80
CA LYS A 18 15.51 21.89 -7.51
C LYS A 18 15.66 21.00 -8.75
N GLU A 19 15.29 19.73 -8.65
CA GLU A 19 15.42 18.72 -9.72
C GLU A 19 14.46 19.01 -10.90
N PHE A 20 13.20 19.34 -10.59
CA PHE A 20 12.16 19.56 -11.61
C PHE A 20 11.88 21.04 -11.90
N GLY A 21 12.55 21.97 -11.22
CA GLY A 21 12.43 23.41 -11.49
C GLY A 21 11.06 24.01 -11.13
N TYR A 22 10.39 23.48 -10.10
CA TYR A 22 9.10 24.03 -9.68
C TYR A 22 9.24 25.43 -9.11
N GLN A 23 8.43 26.36 -9.62
CA GLN A 23 8.40 27.75 -9.15
C GLN A 23 7.54 27.90 -7.88
N ASN A 24 6.52 27.07 -7.71
CA ASN A 24 5.62 27.14 -6.58
C ASN A 24 5.77 25.89 -5.70
N PRO A 25 6.01 26.04 -4.39
CA PRO A 25 6.08 24.91 -3.45
C PRO A 25 4.84 24.02 -3.42
N MET A 26 3.67 24.55 -3.81
CA MET A 26 2.43 23.78 -3.87
C MET A 26 2.32 22.86 -5.10
N GLN A 27 3.20 23.02 -6.10
CA GLN A 27 3.27 22.15 -7.28
C GLN A 27 4.08 20.88 -7.01
N VAL A 28 4.90 20.88 -5.95
CA VAL A 28 5.77 19.76 -5.63
C VAL A 28 4.93 18.51 -5.33
N PRO A 29 5.24 17.36 -5.95
CA PRO A 29 4.56 16.11 -5.70
C PRO A 29 4.58 15.72 -4.22
N ARG A 30 3.46 15.22 -3.73
CA ARG A 30 3.32 14.69 -2.37
C ARG A 30 2.49 13.42 -2.37
N LEU A 31 2.59 12.65 -1.30
CA LEU A 31 1.68 11.52 -1.09
C LEU A 31 0.26 12.03 -0.80
N ASP A 32 -0.72 11.44 -1.46
CA ASP A 32 -2.15 11.71 -1.23
C ASP A 32 -2.76 10.67 -0.30
N LYS A 33 -2.61 9.40 -0.65
CA LYS A 33 -3.13 8.26 0.10
C LYS A 33 -2.38 6.98 -0.22
N ILE A 34 -2.47 6.01 0.68
CA ILE A 34 -2.08 4.62 0.43
C ILE A 34 -3.33 3.75 0.57
N VAL A 35 -3.57 2.91 -0.42
CA VAL A 35 -4.66 1.95 -0.42
C VAL A 35 -4.06 0.56 -0.31
N VAL A 36 -4.47 -0.17 0.72
CA VAL A 36 -4.10 -1.58 0.90
C VAL A 36 -5.34 -2.42 0.65
N ASN A 37 -5.23 -3.37 -0.25
CA ASN A 37 -6.29 -4.30 -0.64
C ASN A 37 -5.86 -5.73 -0.39
N MET A 38 -6.74 -6.53 0.17
CA MET A 38 -6.55 -7.96 0.37
C MET A 38 -7.72 -8.71 -0.26
N GLY A 39 -7.44 -9.47 -1.32
CA GLY A 39 -8.43 -10.34 -1.96
C GLY A 39 -8.64 -11.61 -1.16
N VAL A 40 -9.90 -11.94 -0.85
CA VAL A 40 -10.27 -13.15 -0.11
C VAL A 40 -11.31 -13.92 -0.91
N GLY A 41 -10.87 -14.55 -2.01
CA GLY A 41 -11.77 -15.33 -2.88
C GLY A 41 -12.39 -16.55 -2.20
N GLU A 42 -11.70 -17.13 -1.23
CA GLU A 42 -12.17 -18.26 -0.43
C GLU A 42 -13.38 -17.91 0.47
N ALA A 43 -13.61 -16.62 0.71
CA ALA A 43 -14.75 -16.15 1.50
C ALA A 43 -16.11 -16.48 0.86
N VAL A 44 -16.13 -16.81 -0.43
CA VAL A 44 -17.34 -17.31 -1.11
C VAL A 44 -17.80 -18.65 -0.50
N GLN A 45 -16.87 -19.47 -0.02
CA GLN A 45 -17.14 -20.76 0.61
C GLN A 45 -17.25 -20.64 2.14
N ASP A 46 -16.40 -19.82 2.75
CA ASP A 46 -16.33 -19.62 4.20
C ASP A 46 -16.25 -18.14 4.56
N GLY A 47 -17.36 -17.59 5.03
CA GLY A 47 -17.46 -16.18 5.43
C GLY A 47 -16.54 -15.78 6.60
N LYS A 48 -16.12 -16.74 7.46
CA LYS A 48 -15.21 -16.46 8.59
C LYS A 48 -13.84 -15.99 8.14
N LYS A 49 -13.43 -16.36 6.91
CA LYS A 49 -12.14 -15.90 6.34
C LYS A 49 -12.08 -14.40 6.08
N ILE A 50 -13.23 -13.76 5.88
CA ILE A 50 -13.29 -12.28 5.80
C ILE A 50 -13.00 -11.65 7.16
N ASP A 51 -13.52 -12.20 8.24
CA ASP A 51 -13.30 -11.64 9.58
C ASP A 51 -11.83 -11.77 9.98
N ALA A 52 -11.19 -12.88 9.65
CA ALA A 52 -9.73 -13.04 9.83
C ALA A 52 -8.95 -11.98 9.03
N ALA A 53 -9.27 -11.79 7.74
CA ALA A 53 -8.62 -10.76 6.91
C ALA A 53 -8.88 -9.33 7.42
N VAL A 54 -10.08 -9.05 7.98
CA VAL A 54 -10.37 -7.76 8.63
C VAL A 54 -9.48 -7.55 9.84
N ASN A 55 -9.28 -8.57 10.67
CA ASN A 55 -8.43 -8.49 11.85
C ASN A 55 -6.96 -8.28 11.47
N ASP A 56 -6.44 -9.06 10.52
CA ASP A 56 -5.08 -8.93 10.02
C ASP A 56 -4.82 -7.52 9.48
N LEU A 57 -5.70 -7.07 8.57
CA LEU A 57 -5.53 -5.75 7.97
C LEU A 57 -5.75 -4.60 8.97
N THR A 58 -6.59 -4.80 10.00
CA THR A 58 -6.74 -3.83 11.09
C THR A 58 -5.45 -3.70 11.90
N SER A 59 -4.80 -4.81 12.21
CA SER A 59 -3.53 -4.83 12.94
C SER A 59 -2.42 -4.13 12.14
N ILE A 60 -2.31 -4.42 10.84
CA ILE A 60 -1.31 -3.83 9.95
C ILE A 60 -1.55 -2.32 9.76
N ALA A 61 -2.79 -1.92 9.49
CA ALA A 61 -3.12 -0.55 9.11
C ALA A 61 -3.40 0.39 10.30
N GLY A 62 -3.66 -0.16 11.49
CA GLY A 62 -4.12 0.61 12.64
C GLY A 62 -5.49 1.27 12.43
N GLN A 63 -6.25 0.79 11.43
CA GLN A 63 -7.56 1.30 11.07
C GLN A 63 -8.43 0.16 10.54
N ARG A 64 -9.70 0.12 10.94
CA ARG A 64 -10.64 -0.90 10.47
C ARG A 64 -10.85 -0.81 8.96
N PRO A 65 -10.62 -1.90 8.21
CA PRO A 65 -10.84 -1.93 6.77
C PRO A 65 -12.33 -2.01 6.41
N VAL A 66 -12.64 -1.70 5.18
CA VAL A 66 -13.96 -1.84 4.58
C VAL A 66 -14.05 -3.19 3.87
N VAL A 67 -15.09 -3.96 4.13
CA VAL A 67 -15.37 -5.20 3.42
C VAL A 67 -15.90 -4.90 2.02
N ILE A 68 -15.24 -5.44 1.02
CA ILE A 68 -15.62 -5.30 -0.39
C ILE A 68 -16.59 -6.42 -0.75
N ARG A 69 -17.70 -6.04 -1.38
CA ARG A 69 -18.73 -6.96 -1.81
C ARG A 69 -18.81 -7.04 -3.33
N ALA A 70 -19.18 -8.20 -3.85
CA ALA A 70 -19.36 -8.42 -5.29
C ALA A 70 -20.45 -7.52 -5.85
N LYS A 71 -20.17 -6.86 -6.96
CA LYS A 71 -21.13 -5.98 -7.68
C LYS A 71 -22.09 -6.78 -8.55
N GLN A 72 -21.63 -7.91 -9.09
CA GLN A 72 -22.37 -8.77 -10.01
C GLN A 72 -22.27 -10.23 -9.58
N SER A 73 -23.24 -11.05 -10.03
CA SER A 73 -23.20 -12.50 -9.87
C SER A 73 -22.45 -13.12 -11.03
N ILE A 74 -21.51 -14.03 -10.75
CA ILE A 74 -20.70 -14.74 -11.75
C ILE A 74 -20.78 -16.25 -11.46
N ALA A 75 -21.46 -16.99 -12.32
CA ALA A 75 -21.73 -18.42 -12.12
C ALA A 75 -20.44 -19.27 -12.08
N THR A 76 -19.46 -18.96 -12.92
CA THR A 76 -18.18 -19.68 -12.97
C THR A 76 -17.44 -19.68 -11.64
N PHE A 77 -17.52 -18.57 -10.89
CA PHE A 77 -16.89 -18.45 -9.58
C PHE A 77 -17.86 -18.75 -8.41
N LYS A 78 -19.06 -19.24 -8.68
CA LYS A 78 -20.12 -19.45 -7.66
C LYS A 78 -20.40 -18.19 -6.83
N LEU A 79 -20.21 -17.01 -7.43
CA LEU A 79 -20.32 -15.72 -6.79
C LEU A 79 -21.71 -15.12 -7.01
N ARG A 80 -22.33 -14.63 -5.94
CA ARG A 80 -23.58 -13.88 -5.99
C ARG A 80 -23.34 -12.41 -5.64
N LYS A 81 -24.16 -11.53 -6.17
CA LYS A 81 -24.17 -10.11 -5.81
C LYS A 81 -24.24 -9.93 -4.28
N ASN A 82 -23.48 -8.98 -3.78
CA ASN A 82 -23.33 -8.67 -2.33
C ASN A 82 -22.56 -9.68 -1.48
N MET A 83 -22.03 -10.77 -2.03
CA MET A 83 -21.13 -11.63 -1.28
C MET A 83 -19.82 -10.92 -0.97
N PRO A 84 -19.25 -11.06 0.26
CA PRO A 84 -17.95 -10.48 0.59
C PRO A 84 -16.84 -11.22 -0.15
N ILE A 85 -15.93 -10.46 -0.77
CA ILE A 85 -14.83 -10.99 -1.61
C ILE A 85 -13.46 -10.47 -1.26
N GLY A 86 -13.37 -9.48 -0.40
CA GLY A 86 -12.11 -8.89 0.01
C GLY A 86 -12.27 -7.77 1.02
N VAL A 87 -11.16 -7.22 1.43
CA VAL A 87 -11.09 -6.12 2.37
C VAL A 87 -10.13 -5.04 1.87
N LYS A 88 -10.44 -3.78 2.14
CA LYS A 88 -9.66 -2.64 1.70
C LYS A 88 -9.57 -1.59 2.79
N VAL A 89 -8.40 -0.97 2.92
CA VAL A 89 -8.21 0.20 3.78
C VAL A 89 -7.56 1.33 2.99
N THR A 90 -7.97 2.56 3.27
CA THR A 90 -7.37 3.78 2.69
C THR A 90 -6.75 4.58 3.82
N LEU A 91 -5.44 4.76 3.76
CA LEU A 91 -4.65 5.50 4.75
C LEU A 91 -4.30 6.88 4.19
N ARG A 92 -4.43 7.90 5.04
CA ARG A 92 -4.14 9.29 4.70
C ARG A 92 -3.37 9.97 5.83
N ARG A 93 -2.73 11.10 5.53
CA ARG A 93 -2.03 11.96 6.49
C ARG A 93 -1.04 11.15 7.35
N GLN A 94 -1.10 11.29 8.67
CA GLN A 94 -0.15 10.69 9.61
C GLN A 94 -0.10 9.17 9.48
N ARG A 95 -1.25 8.47 9.48
CA ARG A 95 -1.31 7.00 9.35
C ARG A 95 -0.69 6.48 8.04
N MET A 96 -0.81 7.26 6.96
CA MET A 96 -0.18 6.95 5.68
C MET A 96 1.35 6.97 5.78
N TYR A 97 1.92 8.00 6.38
CA TYR A 97 3.37 8.10 6.56
C TYR A 97 3.91 7.04 7.53
N GLU A 98 3.20 6.76 8.62
CA GLU A 98 3.57 5.70 9.56
C GLU A 98 3.56 4.31 8.92
N PHE A 99 2.53 4.03 8.11
CA PHE A 99 2.46 2.78 7.36
C PHE A 99 3.59 2.68 6.33
N LEU A 100 3.87 3.75 5.57
CA LEU A 100 4.95 3.77 4.59
C LEU A 100 6.32 3.56 5.26
N ASP A 101 6.55 4.17 6.40
CA ASP A 101 7.79 4.01 7.18
C ASP A 101 7.99 2.54 7.58
N ARG A 102 6.98 1.89 8.16
CA ARG A 102 7.04 0.47 8.52
C ARG A 102 7.18 -0.43 7.30
N LEU A 103 6.51 -0.10 6.19
CA LEU A 103 6.64 -0.83 4.94
C LEU A 103 8.09 -0.86 4.46
N ILE A 104 8.75 0.31 4.40
CA ILE A 104 10.12 0.45 3.88
C ILE A 104 11.14 -0.13 4.86
N THR A 105 11.04 0.18 6.15
CA THR A 105 12.07 -0.15 7.13
C THR A 105 11.96 -1.57 7.68
N VAL A 106 10.76 -2.14 7.76
CA VAL A 106 10.52 -3.41 8.43
C VAL A 106 9.98 -4.47 7.48
N ALA A 107 8.90 -4.17 6.75
CA ALA A 107 8.20 -5.18 5.98
C ALA A 107 8.98 -5.62 4.72
N LEU A 108 9.46 -4.68 3.91
CA LEU A 108 10.19 -5.02 2.68
C LEU A 108 11.48 -5.82 2.92
N PRO A 109 12.33 -5.49 3.92
CA PRO A 109 13.50 -6.32 4.20
C PRO A 109 13.19 -7.74 4.66
N ARG A 110 11.99 -8.00 5.18
CA ARG A 110 11.53 -9.33 5.63
C ARG A 110 10.93 -10.18 4.51
N VAL A 111 10.70 -9.60 3.32
CA VAL A 111 10.21 -10.35 2.15
C VAL A 111 11.28 -11.34 1.72
N ARG A 112 10.88 -12.60 1.49
CA ARG A 112 11.78 -13.65 0.97
C ARG A 112 12.35 -13.23 -0.38
N ASP A 113 13.66 -13.44 -0.54
CA ASP A 113 14.39 -13.15 -1.80
C ASP A 113 14.16 -11.75 -2.34
N PHE A 114 14.03 -10.77 -1.43
CA PHE A 114 13.82 -9.38 -1.82
C PHE A 114 15.04 -8.84 -2.57
N ARG A 115 14.81 -8.44 -3.83
CA ARG A 115 15.85 -7.87 -4.71
C ARG A 115 15.59 -6.41 -5.08
N GLY A 116 14.68 -5.76 -4.38
CA GLY A 116 14.21 -4.42 -4.68
C GLY A 116 12.85 -4.39 -5.40
N LEU A 117 12.26 -3.22 -5.46
CA LEU A 117 10.97 -2.98 -6.08
C LEU A 117 11.13 -2.64 -7.56
N SER A 118 10.20 -3.10 -8.40
CA SER A 118 10.19 -2.76 -9.82
C SER A 118 10.04 -1.25 -10.04
N GLY A 119 10.96 -0.66 -10.76
CA GLY A 119 10.86 0.75 -11.16
C GLY A 119 9.87 1.03 -12.30
N ARG A 120 9.12 -0.01 -12.77
CA ARG A 120 8.17 0.08 -13.89
C ARG A 120 6.70 -0.08 -13.47
N SER A 121 6.43 -0.29 -12.18
CA SER A 121 5.05 -0.51 -11.67
C SER A 121 4.29 0.79 -11.41
N PHE A 122 4.49 1.78 -12.26
CA PHE A 122 3.74 3.04 -12.29
C PHE A 122 2.61 2.97 -13.32
N ASP A 123 1.57 3.76 -13.12
CA ASP A 123 0.35 3.78 -13.96
C ASP A 123 0.37 4.82 -15.10
N GLY A 124 1.48 5.53 -15.32
CA GLY A 124 1.59 6.63 -16.27
C GLY A 124 1.11 7.99 -15.72
N ARG A 125 0.56 8.00 -14.51
CA ARG A 125 0.04 9.21 -13.84
C ARG A 125 0.63 9.45 -12.46
N GLY A 126 1.78 8.83 -12.20
CA GLY A 126 2.52 9.02 -10.94
C GLY A 126 2.00 8.22 -9.75
N ASN A 127 1.16 7.21 -9.94
CA ASN A 127 0.79 6.28 -8.89
C ASN A 127 1.63 5.01 -9.00
N TYR A 128 1.94 4.40 -7.86
CA TYR A 128 2.77 3.21 -7.78
C TYR A 128 2.02 2.05 -7.12
N ALA A 129 2.12 0.86 -7.68
CA ALA A 129 1.50 -0.34 -7.14
C ALA A 129 2.54 -1.43 -6.89
N LEU A 130 2.43 -2.11 -5.74
CA LEU A 130 3.24 -3.27 -5.40
C LEU A 130 2.37 -4.36 -4.76
N GLY A 131 2.68 -5.62 -5.04
CA GLY A 131 2.07 -6.77 -4.42
C GLY A 131 3.00 -7.42 -3.40
N LEU A 132 2.49 -7.72 -2.22
CA LEU A 132 3.13 -8.57 -1.24
C LEU A 132 2.45 -9.94 -1.24
N ARG A 133 3.24 -11.00 -1.21
CA ARG A 133 2.70 -12.37 -1.26
C ARG A 133 2.19 -12.86 0.10
N GLU A 134 2.73 -12.31 1.19
CA GLU A 134 2.50 -12.79 2.55
C GLU A 134 2.27 -11.62 3.50
N GLN A 135 1.21 -11.66 4.31
CA GLN A 135 0.96 -10.67 5.37
C GLN A 135 1.93 -10.82 6.55
N LEU A 136 2.59 -11.96 6.67
CA LEU A 136 3.53 -12.28 7.75
C LEU A 136 4.80 -11.43 7.75
N VAL A 137 5.06 -10.67 6.68
CA VAL A 137 6.17 -9.71 6.63
C VAL A 137 5.99 -8.55 7.62
N PHE A 138 4.76 -8.28 8.02
CA PHE A 138 4.45 -7.27 9.03
C PHE A 138 4.60 -7.86 10.44
N PRO A 139 5.36 -7.20 11.34
CA PRO A 139 5.61 -7.70 12.69
C PRO A 139 4.37 -7.70 13.61
N GLU A 140 3.34 -6.94 13.22
CA GLU A 140 2.08 -6.86 13.94
C GLU A 140 1.24 -8.14 13.82
N ILE A 141 1.58 -9.00 12.88
CA ILE A 141 0.89 -10.27 12.62
C ILE A 141 1.60 -11.39 13.37
N ASP A 142 0.86 -12.02 14.26
CA ASP A 142 1.31 -13.19 15.02
C ASP A 142 1.11 -14.45 14.17
N TYR A 143 2.19 -15.18 13.90
CA TYR A 143 2.17 -16.40 13.08
C TYR A 143 1.19 -17.44 13.61
N ASP A 144 1.08 -17.59 14.94
CA ASP A 144 0.25 -18.62 15.56
C ASP A 144 -1.26 -18.32 15.47
N LYS A 145 -1.62 -17.08 15.14
CA LYS A 145 -3.02 -16.63 15.02
C LYS A 145 -3.54 -16.56 13.61
N VAL A 146 -2.65 -16.73 12.61
CA VAL A 146 -3.00 -16.65 11.20
C VAL A 146 -3.64 -17.96 10.74
N ASP A 147 -4.83 -17.87 10.19
CA ASP A 147 -5.56 -19.01 9.62
C ASP A 147 -5.05 -19.41 8.23
N ALA A 148 -4.60 -18.44 7.43
CA ALA A 148 -4.05 -18.68 6.10
C ALA A 148 -3.11 -17.54 5.68
N VAL A 149 -2.08 -17.89 4.89
CA VAL A 149 -1.21 -16.88 4.25
C VAL A 149 -1.99 -16.19 3.14
N ARG A 150 -2.05 -14.84 3.20
CA ARG A 150 -2.74 -14.00 2.21
C ARG A 150 -1.81 -12.96 1.67
N GLY A 151 -1.89 -12.77 0.36
CA GLY A 151 -1.25 -11.66 -0.31
C GLY A 151 -2.05 -10.36 -0.16
N MET A 152 -1.39 -9.25 -0.42
CA MET A 152 -2.02 -7.94 -0.45
C MET A 152 -1.43 -7.06 -1.53
N ASP A 153 -2.25 -6.17 -2.07
CA ASP A 153 -1.85 -5.14 -3.01
C ASP A 153 -1.79 -3.79 -2.30
N ILE A 154 -0.68 -3.09 -2.45
CA ILE A 154 -0.45 -1.77 -1.88
C ILE A 154 -0.32 -0.79 -3.02
N VAL A 155 -1.23 0.19 -3.07
CA VAL A 155 -1.23 1.26 -4.07
C VAL A 155 -0.90 2.57 -3.38
N ILE A 156 0.19 3.20 -3.80
CA ILE A 156 0.65 4.50 -3.33
C ILE A 156 0.19 5.53 -4.36
N VAL A 157 -0.73 6.39 -3.95
CA VAL A 157 -1.28 7.46 -4.77
C VAL A 157 -0.55 8.75 -4.44
N THR A 158 -0.02 9.41 -5.46
CA THR A 158 0.68 10.68 -5.34
C THR A 158 -0.03 11.79 -6.10
N THR A 159 0.38 13.03 -5.90
CA THR A 159 -0.07 14.18 -6.69
C THR A 159 0.84 14.49 -7.86
N ALA A 160 1.83 13.64 -8.15
CA ALA A 160 2.71 13.76 -9.30
C ALA A 160 1.91 13.67 -10.60
N LYS A 161 2.37 14.38 -11.61
CA LYS A 161 1.76 14.34 -12.96
C LYS A 161 2.41 13.27 -13.84
N THR A 162 3.65 12.95 -13.57
CA THR A 162 4.45 11.99 -14.33
C THR A 162 5.06 10.92 -13.43
N ASP A 163 5.35 9.76 -13.99
CA ASP A 163 5.99 8.66 -13.28
C ASP A 163 7.41 9.01 -12.83
N ALA A 164 8.11 9.87 -13.57
CA ALA A 164 9.45 10.34 -13.20
C ALA A 164 9.43 11.16 -11.91
N GLU A 165 8.49 12.09 -11.78
CA GLU A 165 8.28 12.88 -10.55
C GLU A 165 7.91 11.97 -9.36
N ALA A 166 7.00 11.01 -9.57
CA ALA A 166 6.60 10.07 -8.52
C ALA A 166 7.75 9.16 -8.09
N LYS A 167 8.56 8.69 -9.04
CA LYS A 167 9.74 7.87 -8.75
C LYS A 167 10.78 8.65 -7.96
N ALA A 168 11.03 9.91 -8.30
CA ALA A 168 11.92 10.79 -7.54
C ALA A 168 11.39 11.03 -6.12
N LEU A 169 10.07 11.28 -5.97
CA LEU A 169 9.42 11.41 -4.67
C LEU A 169 9.62 10.15 -3.80
N LEU A 170 9.33 8.96 -4.35
CA LEU A 170 9.45 7.70 -3.61
C LEU A 170 10.91 7.33 -3.30
N ARG A 171 11.86 7.68 -4.18
CA ARG A 171 13.30 7.59 -3.88
C ARG A 171 13.71 8.49 -2.72
N GLY A 172 13.15 9.67 -2.62
CA GLY A 172 13.35 10.58 -1.48
C GLY A 172 12.92 9.97 -0.15
N PHE A 173 11.93 9.06 -0.15
CA PHE A 173 11.55 8.27 1.01
C PHE A 173 12.37 6.98 1.20
N GLU A 174 13.44 6.80 0.43
CA GLU A 174 14.31 5.60 0.47
C GLU A 174 13.60 4.31 0.05
N MET A 175 12.59 4.39 -0.81
CA MET A 175 12.02 3.17 -1.38
C MET A 175 13.08 2.40 -2.20
N PRO A 176 13.28 1.10 -1.91
CA PRO A 176 14.35 0.30 -2.51
C PRO A 176 13.98 -0.16 -3.92
N PHE A 177 14.11 0.72 -4.90
CA PHE A 177 13.92 0.35 -6.31
C PHE A 177 15.13 -0.42 -6.84
N GLN A 178 14.85 -1.39 -7.72
CA GLN A 178 15.86 -2.03 -8.54
C GLN A 178 16.46 -1.00 -9.51
N ASN A 179 17.77 -1.06 -9.69
CA ASN A 179 18.50 -0.25 -10.68
C ASN A 179 18.21 -0.74 -12.11
#